data_dcd25ab8cd834b0c346bcb377bb2ef4f
#
_entry.id   dcd25ab8cd834b0c346bcb377bb2ef4f
#
_cell.length_a   1.000
_cell.length_b   1.000
_cell.length_c   1.000
_cell.angle_alpha   90.00
_cell.angle_beta   90.00
_cell.angle_gamma   90.00
#
_symmetry.space_group_name_H-M   'P 1'
#
loop_
_entity.id
_entity.type
_entity.pdbx_description
1 polymer ?
#
loop_
_entity_poly.entity_id
_entity_poly.type
_entity_poly.pdbx_seq_one_letter_code
_entity_poly.pdbx_strand_id
1 'polypeptide(L)'
;MSREQRNRLRLWLAVVISVLALVSLYVRLRLAPMAERLIATQVDNQASDAINLAIGELVGDFAYSRMVSVDTNRDGIVTAVRTNIAEINRLKSEVLQCVDSKLQMLSTEELSVPFGSVFLPEIFSGEGPSLFVRVLAVRTSDAMFRNSFQSAGINQTLHQIFIDIHVTVTILTWSGTQEIAVDSAVLAAETVIVGTVPTTYFGMEETP
;
A
#
# COMPACT_ATOMS: atom_id res chain seq x y z
N MET A 1 2.88 27.33 -59.75
CA MET A 1 1.80 26.92 -58.84
C MET A 1 0.69 27.97 -58.93
N SER A 2 -0.50 27.59 -59.41
CA SER A 2 -1.63 28.51 -59.53
C SER A 2 -2.14 28.96 -58.13
N ARG A 3 -2.81 30.12 -58.05
CA ARG A 3 -3.40 30.61 -56.77
C ARG A 3 -4.35 29.59 -56.15
N GLU A 4 -5.08 28.82 -56.96
CA GLU A 4 -5.98 27.76 -56.49
C GLU A 4 -5.22 26.58 -55.85
N GLN A 5 -4.11 26.17 -56.40
CA GLN A 5 -3.28 25.09 -55.82
C GLN A 5 -2.72 25.50 -54.46
N ARG A 6 -2.31 26.75 -54.27
CA ARG A 6 -1.85 27.27 -52.99
C ARG A 6 -2.96 27.34 -51.96
N ASN A 7 -4.18 27.71 -52.35
CA ASN A 7 -5.31 27.76 -51.46
C ASN A 7 -5.78 26.36 -51.02
N ARG A 8 -5.82 25.39 -51.94
CA ARG A 8 -6.11 23.98 -51.60
C ARG A 8 -5.06 23.40 -50.67
N LEU A 9 -3.78 23.68 -50.88
CA LEU A 9 -2.70 23.24 -50.01
C LEU A 9 -2.81 23.86 -48.61
N ARG A 10 -3.14 25.15 -48.50
CA ARG A 10 -3.38 25.83 -47.22
C ARG A 10 -4.57 25.25 -46.45
N LEU A 11 -5.67 24.95 -47.14
CA LEU A 11 -6.85 24.31 -46.56
C LEU A 11 -6.51 22.90 -46.08
N TRP A 12 -5.79 22.11 -46.87
CA TRP A 12 -5.32 20.78 -46.45
C TRP A 12 -4.41 20.82 -45.24
N LEU A 13 -3.45 21.74 -45.19
CA LEU A 13 -2.58 21.98 -44.07
C LEU A 13 -3.39 22.37 -42.79
N ALA A 14 -4.35 23.27 -42.96
CA ALA A 14 -5.21 23.68 -41.82
C ALA A 14 -6.04 22.52 -41.27
N VAL A 15 -6.59 21.66 -42.13
CA VAL A 15 -7.31 20.46 -41.72
C VAL A 15 -6.40 19.47 -40.98
N VAL A 16 -5.19 19.21 -41.53
CA VAL A 16 -4.22 18.32 -40.88
C VAL A 16 -3.81 18.85 -39.49
N ILE A 17 -3.52 20.16 -39.40
CA ILE A 17 -3.17 20.79 -38.11
C ILE A 17 -4.34 20.71 -37.14
N SER A 18 -5.58 20.94 -37.60
CA SER A 18 -6.77 20.83 -36.77
C SER A 18 -6.98 19.40 -36.25
N VAL A 19 -6.81 18.39 -37.10
CA VAL A 19 -6.91 16.98 -36.71
C VAL A 19 -5.82 16.62 -35.69
N LEU A 20 -4.57 17.03 -35.94
CA LEU A 20 -3.46 16.82 -34.98
C LEU A 20 -3.72 17.50 -33.63
N ALA A 21 -4.26 18.71 -33.65
CA ALA A 21 -4.63 19.43 -32.42
C ALA A 21 -5.74 18.70 -31.65
N LEU A 22 -6.79 18.22 -32.35
CA LEU A 22 -7.86 17.44 -31.74
C LEU A 22 -7.36 16.11 -31.15
N VAL A 23 -6.51 15.38 -31.90
CA VAL A 23 -5.88 14.15 -31.41
C VAL A 23 -5.01 14.42 -30.19
N SER A 24 -4.18 15.47 -30.24
CA SER A 24 -3.35 15.87 -29.10
C SER A 24 -4.19 16.24 -27.87
N LEU A 25 -5.29 16.95 -28.08
CA LEU A 25 -6.23 17.31 -27.01
C LEU A 25 -6.90 16.06 -26.42
N TYR A 26 -7.33 15.13 -27.28
CA TYR A 26 -7.91 13.86 -26.85
C TYR A 26 -6.93 13.02 -26.02
N VAL A 27 -5.69 12.90 -26.48
CA VAL A 27 -4.61 12.21 -25.73
C VAL A 27 -4.41 12.86 -24.36
N ARG A 28 -4.29 14.18 -24.30
CA ARG A 28 -4.11 14.90 -23.04
C ARG A 28 -5.27 14.74 -22.07
N LEU A 29 -6.52 14.84 -22.56
CA LEU A 29 -7.69 14.88 -21.70
C LEU A 29 -8.19 13.49 -21.29
N ARG A 30 -7.97 12.47 -22.10
CA ARG A 30 -8.51 11.13 -21.86
C ARG A 30 -7.45 10.08 -21.56
N LEU A 31 -6.39 10.03 -22.34
CA LEU A 31 -5.43 8.94 -22.24
C LEU A 31 -4.36 9.18 -21.19
N ALA A 32 -3.86 10.42 -21.05
CA ALA A 32 -2.85 10.73 -20.04
C ALA A 32 -3.31 10.39 -18.60
N PRO A 33 -4.52 10.80 -18.14
CA PRO A 33 -4.96 10.47 -16.78
C PRO A 33 -5.22 8.96 -16.57
N MET A 34 -5.57 8.21 -17.61
CA MET A 34 -5.70 6.75 -17.53
C MET A 34 -4.34 6.10 -17.33
N ALA A 35 -3.35 6.52 -18.10
CA ALA A 35 -1.98 6.05 -17.98
C ALA A 35 -1.40 6.32 -16.59
N GLU A 36 -1.60 7.51 -16.07
CA GLU A 36 -1.15 7.90 -14.72
C GLU A 36 -1.76 7.01 -13.63
N ARG A 37 -3.05 6.69 -13.73
CA ARG A 37 -3.70 5.77 -12.79
C ARG A 37 -3.13 4.35 -12.84
N LEU A 38 -2.87 3.82 -14.04
CA LEU A 38 -2.27 2.49 -14.20
C LEU A 38 -0.86 2.44 -13.60
N ILE A 39 -0.06 3.48 -13.86
CA ILE A 39 1.28 3.62 -13.29
C ILE A 39 1.19 3.71 -11.76
N ALA A 40 0.31 4.55 -11.24
CA ALA A 40 0.11 4.69 -9.81
C ALA A 40 -0.26 3.34 -9.15
N THR A 41 -1.19 2.59 -9.75
CA THR A 41 -1.55 1.24 -9.27
C THR A 41 -0.38 0.27 -9.32
N GLN A 42 0.44 0.31 -10.37
CA GLN A 42 1.60 -0.58 -10.48
C GLN A 42 2.67 -0.24 -9.45
N VAL A 43 2.93 1.04 -9.21
CA VAL A 43 3.85 1.51 -8.15
C VAL A 43 3.34 1.11 -6.77
N ASP A 44 2.05 1.30 -6.52
CA ASP A 44 1.39 0.92 -5.27
C ASP A 44 1.55 -0.59 -5.00
N ASN A 45 1.26 -1.43 -6.00
CA ASN A 45 1.41 -2.88 -5.88
C ASN A 45 2.87 -3.28 -5.59
N GLN A 46 3.84 -2.74 -6.33
CA GLN A 46 5.25 -3.08 -6.13
C GLN A 46 5.80 -2.59 -4.79
N ALA A 47 5.39 -1.39 -4.36
CA ALA A 47 5.76 -0.87 -3.05
C ALA A 47 5.13 -1.70 -1.93
N SER A 48 3.86 -2.10 -2.07
CA SER A 48 3.17 -2.99 -1.13
C SER A 48 3.84 -4.36 -1.05
N ASP A 49 4.25 -4.94 -2.18
CA ASP A 49 4.98 -6.21 -2.21
C ASP A 49 6.34 -6.09 -1.52
N ALA A 50 7.07 -4.99 -1.75
CA ALA A 50 8.35 -4.73 -1.07
C ALA A 50 8.19 -4.56 0.44
N ILE A 51 7.14 -3.87 0.89
CA ILE A 51 6.79 -3.74 2.31
C ILE A 51 6.49 -5.12 2.91
N ASN A 52 5.65 -5.92 2.25
CA ASN A 52 5.28 -7.25 2.73
C ASN A 52 6.47 -8.19 2.81
N LEU A 53 7.38 -8.13 1.83
CA LEU A 53 8.63 -8.89 1.85
C LEU A 53 9.55 -8.46 3.01
N ALA A 54 9.70 -7.14 3.23
CA ALA A 54 10.49 -6.61 4.32
C ALA A 54 9.98 -7.07 5.69
N ILE A 55 8.66 -7.04 5.89
CA ILE A 55 8.04 -7.50 7.13
C ILE A 55 8.16 -9.01 7.26
N GLY A 56 7.98 -9.78 6.16
CA GLY A 56 8.12 -11.23 6.14
C GLY A 56 9.51 -11.70 6.60
N GLU A 57 10.56 -10.95 6.31
CA GLU A 57 11.93 -11.23 6.80
C GLU A 57 12.08 -11.01 8.31
N LEU A 58 11.27 -10.12 8.90
CA LEU A 58 11.32 -9.75 10.31
C LEU A 58 10.32 -10.50 11.19
N VAL A 59 9.37 -11.26 10.60
CA VAL A 59 8.29 -11.94 11.33
C VAL A 59 8.81 -12.86 12.44
N GLY A 60 9.98 -13.49 12.26
CA GLY A 60 10.61 -14.33 13.30
C GLY A 60 11.00 -13.56 14.57
N ASP A 61 11.19 -12.25 14.48
CA ASP A 61 11.53 -11.37 15.60
C ASP A 61 10.31 -10.79 16.32
N PHE A 62 9.12 -10.89 15.74
CA PHE A 62 7.86 -10.38 16.29
C PHE A 62 7.23 -11.34 17.32
N ALA A 63 8.00 -11.79 18.31
CA ALA A 63 7.45 -12.60 19.36
C ALA A 63 6.51 -11.76 20.24
N TYR A 64 5.23 -12.17 20.34
CA TYR A 64 4.24 -11.50 21.17
C TYR A 64 4.73 -11.27 22.61
N SER A 65 5.39 -12.28 23.20
CA SER A 65 5.93 -12.23 24.57
C SER A 65 7.03 -11.18 24.78
N ARG A 66 7.69 -10.72 23.71
CA ARG A 66 8.68 -9.63 23.77
C ARG A 66 8.01 -8.26 23.74
N MET A 67 6.92 -8.14 22.98
CA MET A 67 6.18 -6.89 22.79
C MET A 67 5.18 -6.63 23.93
N VAL A 68 4.66 -7.70 24.55
CA VAL A 68 3.59 -7.60 25.54
C VAL A 68 3.89 -8.51 26.72
N SER A 69 3.71 -7.99 27.93
CA SER A 69 3.67 -8.75 29.17
C SER A 69 2.26 -8.84 29.70
N VAL A 70 1.85 -10.04 30.10
CA VAL A 70 0.55 -10.31 30.69
C VAL A 70 0.75 -10.58 32.17
N ASP A 71 0.19 -9.71 33.02
CA ASP A 71 0.24 -9.88 34.46
C ASP A 71 -0.96 -10.73 34.91
N THR A 72 -0.70 -11.70 35.78
CA THR A 72 -1.73 -12.53 36.38
C THR A 72 -1.69 -12.44 37.89
N ASN A 73 -2.86 -12.60 38.56
CA ASN A 73 -2.94 -12.75 40.00
C ASN A 73 -2.51 -14.16 40.43
N ARG A 74 -2.60 -14.44 41.74
CA ARG A 74 -2.25 -15.77 42.33
C ARG A 74 -3.11 -16.91 41.79
N ASP A 75 -4.32 -16.60 41.33
CA ASP A 75 -5.28 -17.56 40.76
C ASP A 75 -5.14 -17.75 39.26
N GLY A 76 -4.11 -17.13 38.64
CA GLY A 76 -3.88 -17.19 37.21
C GLY A 76 -4.78 -16.28 36.38
N ILE A 77 -5.56 -15.40 37.00
CA ILE A 77 -6.45 -14.47 36.32
C ILE A 77 -5.63 -13.30 35.77
N VAL A 78 -5.82 -12.96 34.50
CA VAL A 78 -5.18 -11.80 33.87
C VAL A 78 -5.68 -10.52 34.53
N THR A 79 -4.75 -9.72 35.04
CA THR A 79 -5.03 -8.45 35.72
C THR A 79 -4.63 -7.24 34.91
N ALA A 80 -3.57 -7.37 34.08
CA ALA A 80 -3.14 -6.31 33.21
C ALA A 80 -2.40 -6.87 31.97
N VAL A 81 -2.50 -6.12 30.89
CA VAL A 81 -1.72 -6.33 29.67
C VAL A 81 -0.88 -5.08 29.48
N ARG A 82 0.44 -5.23 29.49
CA ARG A 82 1.38 -4.10 29.36
C ARG A 82 2.20 -4.23 28.09
N THR A 83 2.27 -3.15 27.34
CA THR A 83 3.10 -3.07 26.13
C THR A 83 4.53 -2.67 26.51
N ASN A 84 5.51 -3.39 25.98
CA ASN A 84 6.92 -3.06 26.12
C ASN A 84 7.30 -2.01 25.07
N ILE A 85 7.21 -0.73 25.45
CA ILE A 85 7.46 0.40 24.55
C ILE A 85 8.90 0.40 24.01
N ALA A 86 9.89 -0.04 24.79
CA ALA A 86 11.27 -0.08 24.34
C ALA A 86 11.46 -1.09 23.19
N GLU A 87 10.87 -2.28 23.32
CA GLU A 87 10.87 -3.29 22.27
C GLU A 87 10.10 -2.86 21.02
N ILE A 88 8.92 -2.26 21.20
CA ILE A 88 8.13 -1.70 20.11
C ILE A 88 8.94 -0.66 19.32
N ASN A 89 9.64 0.25 20.01
CA ASN A 89 10.45 1.26 19.33
C ASN A 89 11.68 0.67 18.62
N ARG A 90 12.28 -0.40 19.19
CA ARG A 90 13.36 -1.14 18.52
C ARG A 90 12.86 -1.77 17.22
N LEU A 91 11.76 -2.51 17.30
CA LEU A 91 11.14 -3.16 16.15
C LEU A 91 10.68 -2.15 15.11
N LYS A 92 10.13 -1.00 15.52
CA LYS A 92 9.79 0.09 14.60
C LYS A 92 11.00 0.53 13.77
N SER A 93 12.15 0.72 14.42
CA SER A 93 13.37 1.14 13.73
C SER A 93 13.88 0.07 12.76
N GLU A 94 13.80 -1.20 13.14
CA GLU A 94 14.20 -2.32 12.27
C GLU A 94 13.27 -2.46 11.06
N VAL A 95 11.95 -2.34 11.26
CA VAL A 95 10.97 -2.36 10.17
C VAL A 95 11.24 -1.23 9.19
N LEU A 96 11.39 0.00 9.69
CA LEU A 96 11.66 1.16 8.83
C LEU A 96 12.94 0.97 8.02
N GLN A 97 14.02 0.49 8.65
CA GLN A 97 15.28 0.25 7.96
C GLN A 97 15.17 -0.86 6.90
N CYS A 98 14.45 -1.94 7.19
CA CYS A 98 14.25 -3.04 6.25
C CYS A 98 13.39 -2.59 5.07
N VAL A 99 12.28 -1.91 5.34
CA VAL A 99 11.38 -1.35 4.31
C VAL A 99 12.13 -0.36 3.43
N ASP A 100 12.89 0.58 4.01
CA ASP A 100 13.70 1.54 3.23
C ASP A 100 14.71 0.84 2.32
N SER A 101 15.37 -0.21 2.80
CA SER A 101 16.33 -0.96 1.98
C SER A 101 15.68 -1.66 0.79
N LYS A 102 14.50 -2.27 0.98
CA LYS A 102 13.76 -2.93 -0.10
C LYS A 102 13.21 -1.92 -1.11
N LEU A 103 12.68 -0.81 -0.63
CA LEU A 103 12.14 0.23 -1.49
C LEU A 103 13.22 0.97 -2.29
N GLN A 104 14.45 1.10 -1.75
CA GLN A 104 15.57 1.63 -2.50
C GLN A 104 15.95 0.74 -3.70
N MET A 105 15.77 -0.57 -3.59
CA MET A 105 15.97 -1.48 -4.73
C MET A 105 14.97 -1.19 -5.85
N LEU A 106 13.71 -0.86 -5.52
CA LEU A 106 12.71 -0.45 -6.52
C LEU A 106 13.08 0.83 -7.25
N SER A 107 13.80 1.76 -6.60
CA SER A 107 14.23 3.00 -7.25
C SER A 107 15.26 2.79 -8.37
N THR A 108 15.91 1.63 -8.41
CA THR A 108 16.86 1.24 -9.46
C THR A 108 16.22 0.44 -10.59
N GLU A 109 15.02 -0.09 -10.40
CA GLU A 109 14.27 -0.79 -11.44
C GLU A 109 13.50 0.19 -12.31
N GLU A 110 13.63 0.05 -13.63
CA GLU A 110 12.82 0.80 -14.58
C GLU A 110 11.41 0.20 -14.62
N LEU A 111 10.46 0.90 -14.01
CA LEU A 111 9.06 0.55 -14.13
C LEU A 111 8.60 0.79 -15.57
N SER A 112 8.12 -0.26 -16.22
CA SER A 112 7.65 -0.15 -17.60
C SER A 112 6.19 -0.59 -17.71
N VAL A 113 5.38 0.25 -18.35
CA VAL A 113 3.97 -0.06 -18.66
C VAL A 113 3.83 -0.15 -20.18
N PRO A 114 3.37 -1.30 -20.72
CA PRO A 114 3.15 -1.42 -22.16
C PRO A 114 2.13 -0.40 -22.66
N PHE A 115 2.45 0.27 -23.76
CA PHE A 115 1.61 1.31 -24.37
C PHE A 115 0.18 0.80 -24.67
N GLY A 116 0.05 -0.45 -25.12
CA GLY A 116 -1.24 -1.06 -25.43
C GLY A 116 -2.14 -1.20 -24.22
N SER A 117 -1.57 -1.47 -23.04
CA SER A 117 -2.33 -1.54 -21.78
C SER A 117 -2.90 -0.19 -21.36
N VAL A 118 -2.26 0.91 -21.77
CA VAL A 118 -2.69 2.29 -21.49
C VAL A 118 -3.75 2.78 -22.45
N PHE A 119 -3.55 2.53 -23.75
CA PHE A 119 -4.34 3.17 -24.80
C PHE A 119 -5.52 2.32 -25.29
N LEU A 120 -5.37 1.00 -25.33
CA LEU A 120 -6.39 0.06 -25.80
C LEU A 120 -6.31 -1.25 -25.00
N PRO A 121 -6.61 -1.22 -23.69
CA PRO A 121 -6.44 -2.38 -22.81
C PRO A 121 -7.28 -3.60 -23.23
N GLU A 122 -8.41 -3.36 -23.91
CA GLU A 122 -9.32 -4.41 -24.36
C GLU A 122 -8.75 -5.25 -25.54
N ILE A 123 -7.83 -4.66 -26.32
CA ILE A 123 -7.33 -5.28 -27.56
C ILE A 123 -5.83 -5.55 -27.51
N PHE A 124 -5.05 -4.66 -26.90
CA PHE A 124 -3.58 -4.66 -26.92
C PHE A 124 -2.97 -4.69 -25.50
N SER A 125 -3.66 -5.30 -24.54
CA SER A 125 -3.12 -5.44 -23.19
C SER A 125 -1.80 -6.22 -23.21
N GLY A 126 -0.75 -5.62 -22.67
CA GLY A 126 0.59 -6.21 -22.62
C GLY A 126 1.43 -6.04 -23.89
N GLU A 127 0.88 -5.43 -24.94
CA GLU A 127 1.58 -5.24 -26.22
C GLU A 127 2.01 -3.78 -26.45
N GLY A 128 3.01 -3.60 -27.31
CA GLY A 128 3.51 -2.30 -27.74
C GLY A 128 4.76 -1.84 -27.00
N PRO A 129 5.30 -0.66 -27.38
CA PRO A 129 6.47 -0.09 -26.72
C PRO A 129 6.17 0.22 -25.27
N SER A 130 7.14 -0.03 -24.39
CA SER A 130 7.00 0.24 -22.96
C SER A 130 7.16 1.74 -22.67
N LEU A 131 6.26 2.28 -21.87
CA LEU A 131 6.41 3.59 -21.25
C LEU A 131 7.25 3.43 -19.99
N PHE A 132 8.43 4.02 -19.98
CA PHE A 132 9.32 3.98 -18.83
C PHE A 132 8.92 5.05 -17.82
N VAL A 133 8.83 4.62 -16.57
CA VAL A 133 8.59 5.49 -15.42
C VAL A 133 9.79 5.39 -14.49
N ARG A 134 10.34 6.53 -14.12
CA ARG A 134 11.47 6.56 -13.19
C ARG A 134 10.99 6.90 -11.79
N VAL A 135 11.30 6.02 -10.84
CA VAL A 135 11.16 6.33 -9.41
C VAL A 135 12.27 7.31 -9.03
N LEU A 136 11.92 8.51 -8.57
CA LEU A 136 12.88 9.55 -8.20
C LEU A 136 13.31 9.44 -6.75
N ALA A 137 12.35 9.16 -5.87
CA ALA A 137 12.60 9.05 -4.45
C ALA A 137 11.53 8.15 -3.81
N VAL A 138 11.94 7.43 -2.80
CA VAL A 138 11.05 6.71 -1.90
C VAL A 138 11.32 7.24 -0.51
N ARG A 139 10.26 7.63 0.19
CA ARG A 139 10.32 8.07 1.59
C ARG A 139 9.43 7.17 2.41
N THR A 140 10.00 6.47 3.37
CA THR A 140 9.23 5.84 4.42
C THR A 140 8.84 6.93 5.40
N SER A 141 7.56 7.25 5.44
CA SER A 141 7.09 8.39 6.23
C SER A 141 6.96 8.03 7.70
N ASP A 142 6.35 6.88 8.00
CA ASP A 142 6.16 6.41 9.38
C ASP A 142 5.82 4.90 9.43
N ALA A 143 6.04 4.31 10.62
CA ALA A 143 5.52 3.01 10.99
C ALA A 143 4.92 3.12 12.39
N MET A 144 3.67 2.68 12.56
CA MET A 144 2.96 2.74 13.84
C MET A 144 2.50 1.35 14.26
N PHE A 145 2.72 1.02 15.54
CA PHE A 145 2.14 -0.18 16.13
C PHE A 145 0.78 0.14 16.72
N ARG A 146 -0.23 -0.61 16.30
CA ARG A 146 -1.62 -0.45 16.74
C ARG A 146 -2.11 -1.71 17.41
N ASN A 147 -2.62 -1.57 18.62
CA ASN A 147 -3.26 -2.66 19.37
C ASN A 147 -4.75 -2.73 19.02
N SER A 148 -5.25 -3.96 18.83
CA SER A 148 -6.66 -4.26 18.63
C SER A 148 -7.11 -5.33 19.62
N PHE A 149 -8.22 -5.09 20.29
CA PHE A 149 -8.85 -6.04 21.18
C PHE A 149 -10.24 -6.39 20.65
N GLN A 150 -10.48 -7.68 20.42
CA GLN A 150 -11.76 -8.17 19.91
C GLN A 150 -12.27 -9.30 20.77
N SER A 151 -13.59 -9.40 20.97
CA SER A 151 -14.18 -10.55 21.64
C SER A 151 -14.04 -11.80 20.76
N ALA A 152 -13.43 -12.85 21.31
CA ALA A 152 -13.21 -14.12 20.60
C ALA A 152 -14.13 -15.25 21.12
N GLY A 153 -15.09 -14.92 21.97
CA GLY A 153 -16.02 -15.87 22.56
C GLY A 153 -16.36 -15.53 24.00
N ILE A 154 -16.96 -16.49 24.76
CA ILE A 154 -17.27 -16.29 26.15
C ILE A 154 -15.97 -16.22 26.95
N ASN A 155 -15.71 -15.07 27.58
CA ASN A 155 -14.52 -14.78 28.37
C ASN A 155 -13.18 -14.94 27.61
N GLN A 156 -13.19 -14.72 26.31
CA GLN A 156 -12.00 -14.75 25.50
C GLN A 156 -11.86 -13.41 24.77
N THR A 157 -10.65 -12.85 24.80
CA THR A 157 -10.30 -11.62 24.09
C THR A 157 -9.13 -11.90 23.15
N LEU A 158 -9.33 -11.71 21.87
CA LEU A 158 -8.26 -11.72 20.87
C LEU A 158 -7.53 -10.38 20.94
N HIS A 159 -6.25 -10.42 21.27
CA HIS A 159 -5.37 -9.25 21.21
C HIS A 159 -4.45 -9.38 20.01
N GLN A 160 -4.54 -8.38 19.14
CA GLN A 160 -3.77 -8.31 17.88
C GLN A 160 -2.92 -7.04 17.89
N ILE A 161 -1.71 -7.16 17.38
CA ILE A 161 -0.77 -6.05 17.18
C ILE A 161 -0.54 -5.91 15.69
N PHE A 162 -0.94 -4.78 15.12
CA PHE A 162 -0.70 -4.42 13.73
C PHE A 162 0.47 -3.45 13.63
N ILE A 163 1.17 -3.52 12.50
CA ILE A 163 2.10 -2.49 12.06
C ILE A 163 1.44 -1.80 10.87
N ASP A 164 1.12 -0.53 11.04
CA ASP A 164 0.62 0.34 9.99
C ASP A 164 1.84 1.10 9.42
N ILE A 165 2.14 0.91 8.13
CA ILE A 165 3.29 1.51 7.44
C ILE A 165 2.78 2.46 6.38
N HIS A 166 3.33 3.66 6.37
CA HIS A 166 3.01 4.71 5.43
C HIS A 166 4.25 5.10 4.62
N VAL A 167 4.17 4.95 3.30
CA VAL A 167 5.27 5.23 2.38
C VAL A 167 4.83 6.20 1.32
N THR A 168 5.68 7.16 0.97
CA THR A 168 5.47 8.04 -0.18
C THR A 168 6.50 7.73 -1.26
N VAL A 169 6.04 7.37 -2.44
CA VAL A 169 6.85 7.13 -3.63
C VAL A 169 6.70 8.30 -4.58
N THR A 170 7.80 8.94 -4.93
CA THR A 170 7.84 10.03 -5.92
C THR A 170 8.31 9.48 -7.25
N ILE A 171 7.48 9.61 -8.27
CA ILE A 171 7.76 9.15 -9.62
C ILE A 171 7.85 10.32 -10.60
N LEU A 172 8.64 10.13 -11.66
CA LEU A 172 8.70 11.03 -12.81
C LEU A 172 7.97 10.38 -13.98
N THR A 173 6.92 11.06 -14.43
CA THR A 173 6.13 10.70 -15.61
C THR A 173 6.31 11.77 -16.70
N TRP A 174 5.75 11.54 -17.89
CA TRP A 174 5.75 12.54 -18.98
C TRP A 174 4.96 13.83 -18.64
N SER A 175 4.03 13.76 -17.68
CA SER A 175 3.25 14.93 -17.21
C SER A 175 3.95 15.72 -16.10
N GLY A 176 5.00 15.15 -15.53
CA GLY A 176 5.77 15.74 -14.43
C GLY A 176 5.98 14.78 -13.27
N THR A 177 6.28 15.36 -12.12
CA THR A 177 6.50 14.62 -10.87
C THR A 177 5.17 14.35 -10.16
N GLN A 178 4.95 13.12 -9.73
CA GLN A 178 3.78 12.70 -8.98
C GLN A 178 4.19 11.98 -7.70
N GLU A 179 3.47 12.23 -6.61
CA GLU A 179 3.63 11.51 -5.34
C GLU A 179 2.50 10.49 -5.19
N ILE A 180 2.86 9.27 -4.81
CA ILE A 180 1.95 8.16 -4.57
C ILE A 180 2.12 7.74 -3.12
N ALA A 181 1.05 7.85 -2.35
CA ALA A 181 1.01 7.34 -0.98
C ALA A 181 0.61 5.87 -1.00
N VAL A 182 1.39 5.04 -0.32
CA VAL A 182 1.16 3.60 -0.16
C VAL A 182 1.01 3.30 1.31
N ASP A 183 -0.14 2.76 1.68
CA ASP A 183 -0.48 2.36 3.04
C ASP A 183 -0.53 0.84 3.13
N SER A 184 0.16 0.27 4.11
CA SER A 184 0.13 -1.16 4.37
C SER A 184 -0.09 -1.41 5.86
N ALA A 185 -1.02 -2.31 6.19
CA ALA A 185 -1.29 -2.75 7.55
C ALA A 185 -1.03 -4.25 7.65
N VAL A 186 -0.05 -4.64 8.46
CA VAL A 186 0.35 -6.04 8.61
C VAL A 186 0.14 -6.49 10.05
N LEU A 187 -0.40 -7.70 10.24
CA LEU A 187 -0.51 -8.34 11.54
C LEU A 187 0.88 -8.80 11.99
N ALA A 188 1.40 -8.17 13.05
CA ALA A 188 2.71 -8.49 13.61
C ALA A 188 2.65 -9.66 14.60
N ALA A 189 1.64 -9.64 15.48
CA ALA A 189 1.45 -10.70 16.48
C ALA A 189 0.01 -10.75 16.95
N GLU A 190 -0.41 -11.95 17.40
CA GLU A 190 -1.72 -12.11 18.01
C GLU A 190 -1.67 -13.13 19.15
N THR A 191 -2.59 -12.99 20.08
CA THR A 191 -2.82 -13.97 21.15
C THR A 191 -4.27 -13.92 21.62
N VAL A 192 -4.74 -15.04 22.16
CA VAL A 192 -6.04 -15.10 22.83
C VAL A 192 -5.81 -15.04 24.34
N ILE A 193 -6.40 -14.04 24.97
CA ILE A 193 -6.41 -13.88 26.41
C ILE A 193 -7.69 -14.53 26.93
N VAL A 194 -7.53 -15.58 27.75
CA VAL A 194 -8.66 -16.32 28.32
C VAL A 194 -8.93 -15.81 29.73
N GLY A 195 -10.13 -15.29 29.93
CA GLY A 195 -10.63 -14.88 31.26
C GLY A 195 -11.29 -16.04 32.02
N THR A 196 -11.61 -15.81 33.28
CA THR A 196 -12.37 -16.80 34.10
C THR A 196 -13.84 -16.76 33.74
N VAL A 197 -14.45 -17.96 33.67
CA VAL A 197 -15.91 -18.07 33.53
C VAL A 197 -16.56 -17.66 34.87
N PRO A 198 -17.48 -16.67 34.88
CA PRO A 198 -18.21 -16.36 36.09
C PRO A 198 -18.98 -17.56 36.58
N THR A 199 -18.79 -17.97 37.85
CA THR A 199 -19.49 -19.10 38.49
C THR A 199 -20.96 -18.84 38.76
N THR A 200 -21.47 -17.65 38.46
CA THR A 200 -22.82 -17.16 38.80
C THR A 200 -23.92 -17.51 37.79
N TYR A 201 -23.67 -18.32 36.79
CA TYR A 201 -24.72 -18.72 35.82
C TYR A 201 -25.51 -19.97 36.23
N PHE A 202 -25.27 -20.55 37.37
CA PHE A 202 -26.01 -21.73 37.88
C PHE A 202 -26.92 -21.44 39.05
N GLY A 203 -27.59 -20.32 39.05
CA GLY A 203 -28.60 -19.96 40.02
C GLY A 203 -30.00 -19.81 39.41
N MET A 204 -30.48 -20.79 38.65
CA MET A 204 -31.93 -20.98 38.53
C MET A 204 -32.38 -21.78 39.75
N GLU A 205 -32.80 -21.06 40.77
CA GLU A 205 -33.54 -21.55 41.92
C GLU A 205 -34.89 -22.07 41.38
N GLU A 206 -35.06 -23.40 41.37
CA GLU A 206 -36.38 -24.01 41.32
C GLU A 206 -37.07 -23.67 42.62
N THR A 207 -38.01 -22.74 42.61
CA THR A 207 -38.98 -22.54 43.69
C THR A 207 -40.08 -23.58 43.57
N PRO A 208 -40.48 -24.23 44.71
CA PRO A 208 -41.44 -25.27 44.78
C PRO A 208 -42.89 -24.84 44.47
#